data_ebc76248d9233d02decf11174650a416
#
_entry.id   ebc76248d9233d02decf11174650a416
#
_cell.length_a   1.000
_cell.length_b   1.000
_cell.length_c   1.000
_cell.angle_alpha   90.00
_cell.angle_beta   90.00
_cell.angle_gamma   90.00
#
_symmetry.space_group_name_H-M   'P 1'
#
loop_
_entity.id
_entity.type
_entity.pdbx_description
1 polymer ?
#
loop_
_entity_poly.entity_id
_entity_poly.type
_entity_poly.pdbx_seq_one_letter_code
_entity_poly.pdbx_strand_id
1 'polypeptide(L)'
;GDSLELEFTVKNKPNTWLNKNSPVIANGTFINNFQVFPSLGYNGSELTDNKTREKYGLPPNDLKPHPSDSTALGNTYISKDSDWIDFEATVSTSEDQIAIAPGYLQREWTENGRRYFHYKMDSKILNFYAFNSAKYEVVKDKWNDVNLEIYYHKGHEYNLDRMMAGMKASLDYNAKNFSPYQHKQARIIEFPKTAGSFAQSFPNTIPFSEGVGFIADVDDTDEGGVDYPFAITVHEVAHQWWAHQVIGADVLGATMLSESLSEYVSLKVLEHQQGKDKMRKFLKKALDDYLTQRTFERKREKPLMYNDGQGYIRYQKGSLVFYALSDYIGEDVLNDALEKYVEKVKFQYPPYTTSIDMVNFIEEVTPDSLKYTINDMFKTITLYENRIKDVTSKALEHGKYQLDIEFEVSKYRNDEKGKKFYSEKGKDSISYKTEDMRKPILSVPLADYIDIGVFAEEEGEDGKMKEIELYLKKHKITEINNTVTIIVDEKPVEVGVDPYNKLIDTNSNDNRRRL
;
A
#
# COMPACT_ATOMS: atom_id res chain seq x y z
N GLY A 1 -35.70 -11.84 13.61
CA GLY A 1 -34.46 -11.29 14.10
C GLY A 1 -34.68 -10.49 15.36
N ASP A 2 -33.76 -10.58 16.30
CA ASP A 2 -33.83 -9.84 17.54
C ASP A 2 -33.33 -8.41 17.29
N SER A 3 -33.83 -7.46 18.09
CA SER A 3 -33.36 -6.06 18.08
C SER A 3 -32.69 -5.74 19.40
N LEU A 4 -31.64 -4.97 19.36
CA LEU A 4 -30.94 -4.42 20.51
C LEU A 4 -30.95 -2.88 20.40
N GLU A 5 -31.41 -2.21 21.45
CA GLU A 5 -31.30 -0.77 21.57
C GLU A 5 -30.21 -0.43 22.59
N LEU A 6 -29.30 0.45 22.21
CA LEU A 6 -28.22 0.91 23.05
C LEU A 6 -28.30 2.44 23.16
N GLU A 7 -28.39 2.94 24.37
CA GLU A 7 -28.26 4.37 24.69
C GLU A 7 -26.97 4.58 25.50
N PHE A 8 -26.09 5.47 25.03
CA PHE A 8 -24.84 5.73 25.73
C PHE A 8 -24.35 7.17 25.49
N THR A 9 -23.47 7.62 26.38
CA THR A 9 -22.78 8.90 26.27
C THR A 9 -21.29 8.69 26.35
N VAL A 10 -20.57 9.16 25.34
CA VAL A 10 -19.11 9.19 25.32
C VAL A 10 -18.67 10.63 25.64
N LYS A 11 -17.83 10.78 26.68
CA LYS A 11 -17.23 12.07 27.02
C LYS A 11 -15.80 12.11 26.52
N ASN A 12 -15.55 12.97 25.56
CA ASN A 12 -14.18 13.30 25.19
C ASN A 12 -13.58 14.19 26.29
N LYS A 13 -12.50 13.71 26.94
CA LYS A 13 -11.77 14.54 27.91
C LYS A 13 -10.77 15.39 27.14
N PRO A 14 -10.81 16.72 27.26
CA PRO A 14 -9.81 17.59 26.66
C PRO A 14 -8.43 17.14 27.09
N ASN A 15 -7.52 17.08 26.15
CA ASN A 15 -6.15 16.68 26.43
C ASN A 15 -5.48 17.67 27.37
N THR A 16 -4.68 17.15 28.27
CA THR A 16 -3.79 17.97 29.07
C THR A 16 -2.73 18.60 28.18
N TRP A 17 -2.05 19.62 28.66
CA TRP A 17 -0.95 20.28 27.92
C TRP A 17 0.16 19.31 27.43
N LEU A 18 0.24 18.13 28.00
CA LEU A 18 1.19 17.06 27.65
C LEU A 18 0.74 16.18 26.48
N ASN A 19 -0.57 16.08 26.22
CA ASN A 19 -1.10 15.26 25.13
C ASN A 19 -2.05 16.11 24.28
N LYS A 20 -1.60 16.49 23.09
CA LYS A 20 -2.37 17.35 22.16
C LYS A 20 -3.28 16.56 21.22
N ASN A 21 -3.31 15.23 21.31
CA ASN A 21 -4.14 14.40 20.45
C ASN A 21 -5.59 14.43 20.91
N SER A 22 -6.50 14.87 20.06
CA SER A 22 -7.93 14.87 20.32
C SER A 22 -8.71 14.65 19.03
N PRO A 23 -9.63 13.68 18.99
CA PRO A 23 -10.52 13.48 17.86
C PRO A 23 -11.64 14.52 17.77
N VAL A 24 -11.80 15.36 18.79
CA VAL A 24 -12.85 16.39 18.87
C VAL A 24 -12.24 17.71 19.34
N ILE A 25 -12.36 18.74 18.51
CA ILE A 25 -12.01 20.13 18.82
C ILE A 25 -13.16 21.06 18.42
N ALA A 26 -13.05 22.36 18.72
CA ALA A 26 -14.13 23.33 18.49
C ALA A 26 -14.60 23.41 17.03
N ASN A 27 -13.69 23.25 16.07
CA ASN A 27 -14.00 23.20 14.64
C ASN A 27 -13.38 21.95 14.00
N GLY A 28 -13.77 20.77 14.45
CA GLY A 28 -13.33 19.52 13.86
C GLY A 28 -13.61 18.32 14.76
N THR A 29 -14.24 17.34 14.18
CA THR A 29 -14.49 16.04 14.79
C THR A 29 -14.19 14.97 13.77
N PHE A 30 -13.39 13.97 14.16
CA PHE A 30 -13.25 12.71 13.45
C PHE A 30 -13.28 11.58 14.47
N ILE A 31 -14.29 10.73 14.40
CA ILE A 31 -14.45 9.55 15.24
C ILE A 31 -14.93 8.38 14.40
N ASN A 32 -14.35 7.20 14.59
CA ASN A 32 -14.82 5.99 13.94
C ASN A 32 -15.63 5.10 14.92
N ASN A 33 -16.35 4.12 14.37
CA ASN A 33 -17.20 3.25 15.17
C ASN A 33 -16.42 2.49 16.25
N PHE A 34 -15.17 2.07 16.02
CA PHE A 34 -14.37 1.35 17.03
C PHE A 34 -13.96 2.21 18.22
N GLN A 35 -13.97 3.55 18.07
CA GLN A 35 -13.62 4.49 19.14
C GLN A 35 -14.79 4.81 20.06
N VAL A 36 -16.02 4.73 19.55
CA VAL A 36 -17.18 5.29 20.27
C VAL A 36 -18.32 4.31 20.48
N PHE A 37 -18.46 3.28 19.66
CA PHE A 37 -19.50 2.29 19.83
C PHE A 37 -19.05 1.11 20.71
N PRO A 38 -19.94 0.55 21.55
CA PRO A 38 -19.66 -0.69 22.26
C PRO A 38 -19.41 -1.82 21.24
N SER A 39 -18.34 -2.58 21.44
CA SER A 39 -18.10 -3.82 20.69
C SER A 39 -18.76 -4.99 21.41
N LEU A 40 -19.30 -5.94 20.64
CA LEU A 40 -19.83 -7.18 21.18
C LEU A 40 -18.70 -8.21 21.32
N GLY A 41 -18.64 -8.85 22.49
CA GLY A 41 -17.65 -9.89 22.75
C GLY A 41 -16.31 -9.35 23.29
N TYR A 42 -15.31 -10.22 23.33
CA TYR A 42 -13.97 -9.92 23.85
C TYR A 42 -13.08 -9.30 22.77
N ASN A 43 -12.51 -8.14 23.06
CA ASN A 43 -11.50 -7.51 22.23
C ASN A 43 -10.09 -7.78 22.77
N GLY A 44 -9.34 -8.68 22.11
CA GLY A 44 -7.97 -9.04 22.50
C GLY A 44 -6.90 -8.03 22.07
N SER A 45 -7.26 -6.96 21.35
CA SER A 45 -6.29 -6.01 20.79
C SER A 45 -5.71 -5.01 21.81
N GLU A 46 -6.34 -4.87 22.99
CA GLU A 46 -5.94 -3.87 23.98
C GLU A 46 -4.70 -4.27 24.80
N LEU A 47 -4.39 -5.55 24.89
CA LEU A 47 -3.26 -6.06 25.65
C LEU A 47 -2.42 -7.01 24.78
N THR A 48 -1.59 -6.44 23.93
CA THR A 48 -0.80 -7.19 22.94
C THR A 48 0.60 -7.57 23.40
N ASP A 49 1.14 -6.90 24.44
CA ASP A 49 2.47 -7.19 24.96
C ASP A 49 2.47 -8.45 25.82
N ASN A 50 3.20 -9.49 25.40
CA ASN A 50 3.22 -10.79 26.07
C ASN A 50 3.80 -10.74 27.49
N LYS A 51 4.76 -9.86 27.78
CA LYS A 51 5.28 -9.68 29.14
C LYS A 51 4.22 -9.09 30.08
N THR A 52 3.44 -8.15 29.56
CA THR A 52 2.34 -7.57 30.31
C THR A 52 1.22 -8.59 30.50
N ARG A 53 0.91 -9.40 29.48
CA ARG A 53 -0.07 -10.50 29.60
C ARG A 53 0.34 -11.52 30.65
N GLU A 54 1.60 -11.98 30.63
CA GLU A 54 2.16 -12.89 31.62
C GLU A 54 2.06 -12.34 33.04
N LYS A 55 2.38 -11.04 33.23
CA LYS A 55 2.23 -10.35 34.52
C LYS A 55 0.82 -10.43 35.10
N TYR A 56 -0.20 -10.45 34.24
CA TYR A 56 -1.61 -10.56 34.63
C TYR A 56 -2.18 -11.97 34.50
N GLY A 57 -1.34 -13.00 34.33
CA GLY A 57 -1.77 -14.40 34.24
C GLY A 57 -2.57 -14.72 32.97
N LEU A 58 -2.44 -13.89 31.93
CA LEU A 58 -3.08 -14.12 30.63
C LEU A 58 -2.18 -14.98 29.72
N PRO A 59 -2.74 -15.83 28.87
CA PRO A 59 -1.96 -16.55 27.88
C PRO A 59 -1.26 -15.57 26.94
N PRO A 60 -0.13 -15.97 26.32
CA PRO A 60 0.51 -15.16 25.29
C PRO A 60 -0.51 -14.73 24.21
N ASN A 61 -0.29 -13.55 23.63
CA ASN A 61 -1.05 -13.13 22.47
C ASN A 61 -0.50 -13.91 21.27
N ASP A 62 -1.26 -14.87 20.80
CA ASP A 62 -0.87 -15.71 19.68
C ASP A 62 -0.79 -14.88 18.39
N LEU A 63 0.02 -15.34 17.45
CA LEU A 63 -0.02 -14.85 16.08
C LEU A 63 -1.43 -15.11 15.51
N LYS A 64 -1.84 -14.30 14.54
CA LYS A 64 -3.05 -14.60 13.76
C LYS A 64 -2.99 -16.02 13.20
N PRO A 65 -4.12 -16.69 13.03
CA PRO A 65 -4.16 -18.01 12.41
C PRO A 65 -3.49 -18.03 11.04
N HIS A 66 -2.97 -19.19 10.65
CA HIS A 66 -2.41 -19.37 9.32
C HIS A 66 -3.53 -19.27 8.26
N PRO A 67 -3.30 -18.65 7.08
CA PRO A 67 -4.35 -18.48 6.06
C PRO A 67 -4.88 -19.78 5.45
N SER A 68 -4.26 -20.93 5.72
CA SER A 68 -4.81 -22.26 5.37
C SER A 68 -5.70 -22.88 6.45
N ASP A 69 -5.90 -22.21 7.57
CA ASP A 69 -6.79 -22.67 8.64
C ASP A 69 -8.24 -22.32 8.31
N SER A 70 -8.95 -23.27 7.74
CA SER A 70 -10.35 -23.10 7.32
C SER A 70 -11.31 -22.75 8.47
N THR A 71 -10.93 -23.00 9.73
CA THR A 71 -11.76 -22.67 10.89
C THR A 71 -11.68 -21.19 11.28
N ALA A 72 -10.68 -20.47 10.77
CA ALA A 72 -10.42 -19.06 11.08
C ALA A 72 -11.01 -18.09 10.02
N LEU A 73 -11.67 -18.58 8.97
CA LEU A 73 -12.14 -17.76 7.85
C LEU A 73 -13.53 -17.14 8.06
N GLY A 74 -14.05 -17.21 9.29
CA GLY A 74 -15.39 -16.74 9.61
C GLY A 74 -15.54 -15.23 9.82
N ASN A 75 -14.45 -14.53 10.09
CA ASN A 75 -14.44 -13.09 10.39
C ASN A 75 -13.47 -12.34 9.49
N THR A 76 -13.76 -11.07 9.20
CA THR A 76 -12.82 -10.18 8.52
C THR A 76 -11.76 -9.67 9.50
N TYR A 77 -10.62 -9.23 8.99
CA TYR A 77 -9.57 -8.62 9.83
C TYR A 77 -9.93 -7.21 10.35
N ILE A 78 -10.99 -6.60 9.81
CA ILE A 78 -11.47 -5.27 10.22
C ILE A 78 -12.47 -5.38 11.37
N SER A 79 -13.47 -6.27 11.25
CA SER A 79 -14.54 -6.40 12.24
C SER A 79 -14.78 -7.86 12.60
N LYS A 80 -14.94 -8.13 13.91
CA LYS A 80 -15.17 -9.47 14.46
C LYS A 80 -16.60 -9.72 14.92
N ASP A 81 -17.40 -8.67 15.01
CA ASP A 81 -18.76 -8.73 15.58
C ASP A 81 -19.84 -8.60 14.52
N SER A 82 -19.52 -8.11 13.34
CA SER A 82 -20.44 -8.06 12.22
C SER A 82 -19.68 -7.79 10.92
N ASP A 83 -20.21 -8.29 9.82
CA ASP A 83 -19.57 -8.20 8.51
C ASP A 83 -20.19 -7.08 7.66
N TRP A 84 -21.09 -7.46 6.76
CA TRP A 84 -21.81 -6.55 5.89
C TRP A 84 -23.11 -6.10 6.54
N ILE A 85 -23.25 -4.78 6.77
CA ILE A 85 -24.39 -4.17 7.46
C ILE A 85 -25.22 -3.32 6.50
N ASP A 86 -26.51 -3.20 6.80
CA ASP A 86 -27.35 -2.11 6.30
C ASP A 86 -27.12 -0.90 7.17
N PHE A 87 -26.77 0.23 6.56
CA PHE A 87 -26.37 1.44 7.30
C PHE A 87 -27.34 2.59 7.04
N GLU A 88 -27.85 3.13 8.12
CA GLU A 88 -28.67 4.36 8.14
C GLU A 88 -28.38 5.12 9.43
N ALA A 89 -28.14 6.43 9.33
CA ALA A 89 -27.79 7.25 10.49
C ALA A 89 -28.41 8.64 10.40
N THR A 90 -28.90 9.13 11.53
CA THR A 90 -29.19 10.55 11.74
C THR A 90 -28.13 11.12 12.67
N VAL A 91 -27.33 12.03 12.16
CA VAL A 91 -26.27 12.72 12.91
C VAL A 91 -26.62 14.17 13.11
N SER A 92 -26.24 14.76 14.25
CA SER A 92 -26.46 16.18 14.51
C SER A 92 -25.21 16.83 15.10
N THR A 93 -25.04 18.10 14.79
CA THR A 93 -23.90 18.90 15.22
C THR A 93 -24.36 20.32 15.60
N SER A 94 -23.43 21.21 15.89
CA SER A 94 -23.72 22.65 16.05
C SER A 94 -24.34 23.21 14.78
N GLU A 95 -25.19 24.23 14.90
CA GLU A 95 -25.99 24.78 13.81
C GLU A 95 -25.13 25.31 12.65
N ASP A 96 -23.91 25.76 12.93
CA ASP A 96 -22.94 26.31 11.97
C ASP A 96 -21.97 25.28 11.42
N GLN A 97 -22.16 23.99 11.72
CA GLN A 97 -21.32 22.89 11.24
C GLN A 97 -22.09 21.93 10.31
N ILE A 98 -21.35 21.20 9.48
CA ILE A 98 -21.86 20.08 8.69
C ILE A 98 -21.40 18.79 9.37
N ALA A 99 -22.32 17.88 9.66
CA ALA A 99 -22.00 16.54 10.13
C ALA A 99 -22.12 15.53 8.98
N ILE A 100 -21.14 14.63 8.87
CA ILE A 100 -21.03 13.68 7.78
C ILE A 100 -20.95 12.26 8.34
N ALA A 101 -21.71 11.36 7.73
CA ALA A 101 -21.67 9.91 7.92
C ALA A 101 -21.63 9.21 6.56
N PRO A 102 -21.29 7.90 6.47
CA PRO A 102 -21.43 7.15 5.23
C PRO A 102 -22.85 7.22 4.67
N GLY A 103 -22.97 7.05 3.35
CA GLY A 103 -24.25 7.04 2.67
C GLY A 103 -24.64 8.37 2.02
N TYR A 104 -25.81 8.35 1.42
CA TYR A 104 -26.35 9.48 0.67
C TYR A 104 -27.24 10.32 1.55
N LEU A 105 -27.06 11.65 1.52
CA LEU A 105 -27.89 12.58 2.27
C LEU A 105 -29.35 12.49 1.80
N GLN A 106 -30.24 12.08 2.70
CA GLN A 106 -31.68 11.98 2.45
C GLN A 106 -32.41 13.26 2.85
N ARG A 107 -32.01 13.83 3.98
CA ARG A 107 -32.66 15.01 4.58
C ARG A 107 -31.69 15.77 5.46
N GLU A 108 -31.87 17.09 5.47
CA GLU A 108 -31.20 18.02 6.36
C GLU A 108 -32.24 18.95 6.98
N TRP A 109 -32.10 19.28 8.30
CA TRP A 109 -32.97 20.23 8.99
C TRP A 109 -32.27 20.80 10.23
N THR A 110 -32.80 21.94 10.71
CA THR A 110 -32.38 22.55 11.99
C THR A 110 -33.50 22.45 12.98
N GLU A 111 -33.18 22.04 14.20
CA GLU A 111 -34.13 21.93 15.31
C GLU A 111 -33.39 22.13 16.64
N ASN A 112 -34.00 22.91 17.55
CA ASN A 112 -33.49 23.17 18.90
C ASN A 112 -32.02 23.65 18.92
N GLY A 113 -31.60 24.49 17.95
CA GLY A 113 -30.24 25.02 17.84
C GLY A 113 -29.19 24.01 17.42
N ARG A 114 -29.62 22.92 16.82
CA ARG A 114 -28.73 21.90 16.21
C ARG A 114 -29.12 21.66 14.77
N ARG A 115 -28.14 21.32 13.95
CA ARG A 115 -28.29 20.94 12.55
C ARG A 115 -28.18 19.42 12.42
N TYR A 116 -29.16 18.82 11.76
CA TYR A 116 -29.34 17.39 11.61
C TYR A 116 -29.18 16.96 10.18
N PHE A 117 -28.60 15.77 9.98
CA PHE A 117 -28.34 15.16 8.67
C PHE A 117 -28.73 13.69 8.73
N HIS A 118 -29.60 13.27 7.84
CA HIS A 118 -30.02 11.88 7.70
C HIS A 118 -29.34 11.26 6.49
N TYR A 119 -28.52 10.27 6.73
CA TYR A 119 -27.78 9.51 5.71
C TYR A 119 -28.26 8.08 5.63
N LYS A 120 -28.31 7.52 4.40
CA LYS A 120 -28.67 6.13 4.16
C LYS A 120 -27.84 5.55 3.03
N MET A 121 -27.31 4.33 3.23
CA MET A 121 -26.72 3.54 2.16
C MET A 121 -27.81 2.83 1.36
N ASP A 122 -27.56 2.64 0.06
CA ASP A 122 -28.42 1.86 -0.83
C ASP A 122 -27.92 0.43 -1.06
N SER A 123 -26.79 0.09 -0.47
CA SER A 123 -26.19 -1.25 -0.47
C SER A 123 -25.53 -1.52 0.88
N LYS A 124 -25.26 -2.79 1.18
CA LYS A 124 -24.51 -3.15 2.38
C LYS A 124 -23.09 -2.64 2.32
N ILE A 125 -22.56 -2.27 3.49
CA ILE A 125 -21.18 -1.85 3.69
C ILE A 125 -20.53 -2.68 4.80
N LEU A 126 -19.20 -2.69 4.86
CA LEU A 126 -18.50 -3.25 6.03
C LEU A 126 -18.91 -2.50 7.30
N ASN A 127 -18.95 -3.19 8.42
CA ASN A 127 -19.11 -2.57 9.75
C ASN A 127 -17.86 -1.76 10.15
N PHE A 128 -17.52 -0.84 9.28
CA PHE A 128 -16.37 0.05 9.39
C PHE A 128 -16.76 1.41 8.84
N TYR A 129 -16.97 2.40 9.73
CA TYR A 129 -17.50 3.71 9.38
C TYR A 129 -17.06 4.80 10.36
N ALA A 130 -17.16 6.04 9.92
CA ALA A 130 -16.75 7.19 10.71
C ALA A 130 -17.76 8.34 10.63
N PHE A 131 -17.66 9.25 11.60
CA PHE A 131 -18.40 10.49 11.66
C PHE A 131 -17.44 11.67 11.70
N ASN A 132 -17.74 12.68 10.89
CA ASN A 132 -16.98 13.91 10.84
C ASN A 132 -17.91 15.11 11.08
N SER A 133 -17.40 16.17 11.67
CA SER A 133 -18.15 17.42 11.80
C SER A 133 -17.22 18.62 11.91
N ALA A 134 -17.47 19.65 11.10
CA ALA A 134 -16.80 20.95 11.16
C ALA A 134 -17.57 22.01 10.38
N LYS A 135 -17.07 23.26 10.39
CA LYS A 135 -17.52 24.34 9.52
C LYS A 135 -16.86 24.17 8.14
N TYR A 136 -17.35 23.19 7.40
CA TYR A 136 -16.79 22.87 6.10
C TYR A 136 -17.24 23.81 5.00
N GLU A 137 -16.31 24.12 4.09
CA GLU A 137 -16.56 24.46 2.70
C GLU A 137 -16.47 23.19 1.85
N VAL A 138 -17.07 23.19 0.65
CA VAL A 138 -17.15 21.99 -0.19
C VAL A 138 -16.84 22.34 -1.63
N VAL A 139 -15.86 21.65 -2.21
CA VAL A 139 -15.67 21.62 -3.65
C VAL A 139 -16.29 20.35 -4.23
N LYS A 140 -16.98 20.49 -5.37
CA LYS A 140 -17.72 19.40 -6.01
C LYS A 140 -17.28 19.23 -7.45
N ASP A 141 -17.23 17.97 -7.88
CA ASP A 141 -16.95 17.59 -9.26
C ASP A 141 -17.67 16.26 -9.57
N LYS A 142 -17.44 15.71 -10.74
CA LYS A 142 -17.97 14.42 -11.17
C LYS A 142 -16.90 13.58 -11.84
N TRP A 143 -17.06 12.28 -11.66
CA TRP A 143 -16.40 11.27 -12.46
C TRP A 143 -17.49 10.33 -13.01
N ASN A 144 -17.72 10.36 -14.32
CA ASN A 144 -18.89 9.72 -14.92
C ASN A 144 -20.18 10.09 -14.17
N ASP A 145 -20.93 9.11 -13.66
CA ASP A 145 -22.16 9.31 -12.87
C ASP A 145 -21.90 9.40 -11.36
N VAL A 146 -20.64 9.39 -10.92
CA VAL A 146 -20.23 9.47 -9.52
C VAL A 146 -19.99 10.92 -9.11
N ASN A 147 -20.66 11.38 -8.04
CA ASN A 147 -20.41 12.69 -7.44
C ASN A 147 -19.12 12.65 -6.62
N LEU A 148 -18.22 13.59 -6.86
CA LEU A 148 -17.01 13.79 -6.10
C LEU A 148 -17.14 15.03 -5.23
N GLU A 149 -16.82 14.92 -3.95
CA GLU A 149 -16.89 16.02 -3.00
C GLU A 149 -15.65 16.03 -2.11
N ILE A 150 -15.06 17.22 -1.89
CA ILE A 150 -14.02 17.43 -0.89
C ILE A 150 -14.50 18.47 0.10
N TYR A 151 -14.66 18.07 1.35
CA TYR A 151 -15.04 18.91 2.48
C TYR A 151 -13.77 19.38 3.18
N TYR A 152 -13.58 20.70 3.28
CA TYR A 152 -12.35 21.29 3.77
C TYR A 152 -12.59 22.51 4.67
N HIS A 153 -11.60 22.88 5.47
CA HIS A 153 -11.64 24.09 6.28
C HIS A 153 -11.25 25.31 5.44
N LYS A 154 -11.99 26.40 5.58
CA LYS A 154 -11.67 27.66 4.93
C LYS A 154 -10.22 28.08 5.21
N GLY A 155 -9.46 28.38 4.17
CA GLY A 155 -8.04 28.69 4.23
C GLY A 155 -7.11 27.49 4.01
N HIS A 156 -7.65 26.28 3.72
CA HIS A 156 -6.91 25.06 3.46
C HIS A 156 -7.08 24.57 2.02
N GLU A 157 -7.16 25.50 1.07
CA GLU A 157 -7.44 25.22 -0.34
C GLU A 157 -6.21 24.73 -1.13
N TYR A 158 -5.02 24.63 -0.52
CA TYR A 158 -3.71 24.46 -1.19
C TYR A 158 -3.64 23.27 -2.16
N ASN A 159 -4.22 22.13 -1.80
CA ASN A 159 -4.06 20.87 -2.53
C ASN A 159 -5.37 20.28 -3.06
N LEU A 160 -6.48 21.04 -3.10
CA LEU A 160 -7.78 20.52 -3.53
C LEU A 160 -7.75 19.97 -4.95
N ASP A 161 -7.09 20.67 -5.89
CA ASP A 161 -6.99 20.22 -7.28
C ASP A 161 -6.18 18.93 -7.39
N ARG A 162 -5.09 18.77 -6.61
CA ARG A 162 -4.28 17.56 -6.57
C ARG A 162 -5.09 16.37 -6.03
N MET A 163 -5.82 16.59 -4.94
CA MET A 163 -6.67 15.57 -4.34
C MET A 163 -7.82 15.17 -5.27
N MET A 164 -8.47 16.14 -5.94
CA MET A 164 -9.52 15.87 -6.93
C MET A 164 -8.97 15.09 -8.13
N ALA A 165 -7.78 15.45 -8.61
CA ALA A 165 -7.10 14.71 -9.68
C ALA A 165 -6.76 13.29 -9.25
N GLY A 166 -6.27 13.10 -8.00
CA GLY A 166 -5.98 11.80 -7.41
C GLY A 166 -7.23 10.92 -7.31
N MET A 167 -8.37 11.48 -6.87
CA MET A 167 -9.65 10.76 -6.87
C MET A 167 -10.01 10.22 -8.26
N LYS A 168 -9.98 11.08 -9.28
CA LYS A 168 -10.33 10.70 -10.65
C LYS A 168 -9.37 9.65 -11.21
N ALA A 169 -8.07 9.85 -11.04
CA ALA A 169 -7.05 8.94 -11.55
C ALA A 169 -7.15 7.53 -10.91
N SER A 170 -7.42 7.47 -9.62
CA SER A 170 -7.63 6.20 -8.93
C SER A 170 -8.91 5.51 -9.36
N LEU A 171 -10.01 6.26 -9.50
CA LEU A 171 -11.29 5.72 -10.01
C LEU A 171 -11.13 5.18 -11.43
N ASP A 172 -10.45 5.91 -12.31
CA ASP A 172 -10.18 5.49 -13.70
C ASP A 172 -9.38 4.17 -13.71
N TYR A 173 -8.28 4.12 -12.95
CA TYR A 173 -7.41 2.95 -12.94
C TYR A 173 -8.11 1.71 -12.39
N ASN A 174 -8.72 1.82 -11.21
CA ASN A 174 -9.38 0.68 -10.58
C ASN A 174 -10.62 0.21 -11.34
N ALA A 175 -11.46 1.13 -11.85
CA ALA A 175 -12.64 0.75 -12.61
C ALA A 175 -12.31 0.09 -13.96
N LYS A 176 -11.21 0.51 -14.59
CA LYS A 176 -10.73 -0.09 -15.83
C LYS A 176 -10.15 -1.49 -15.61
N ASN A 177 -9.39 -1.69 -14.54
CA ASN A 177 -8.54 -2.87 -14.38
C ASN A 177 -9.14 -3.95 -13.49
N PHE A 178 -10.14 -3.63 -12.63
CA PHE A 178 -10.60 -4.62 -11.65
C PHE A 178 -12.12 -4.81 -11.64
N SER A 179 -12.90 -3.74 -11.45
CA SER A 179 -14.37 -3.82 -11.46
C SER A 179 -14.99 -2.42 -11.40
N PRO A 180 -16.26 -2.24 -11.75
CA PRO A 180 -16.95 -0.96 -11.56
C PRO A 180 -16.92 -0.49 -10.11
N TYR A 181 -16.87 0.84 -9.93
CA TYR A 181 -17.03 1.47 -8.62
C TYR A 181 -18.47 1.23 -8.09
N GLN A 182 -18.58 0.83 -6.84
CA GLN A 182 -19.85 0.36 -6.26
C GLN A 182 -20.77 1.47 -5.74
N HIS A 183 -20.30 2.71 -5.65
CA HIS A 183 -21.05 3.82 -5.06
C HIS A 183 -21.33 4.95 -6.08
N LYS A 184 -22.32 5.80 -5.78
CA LYS A 184 -22.70 6.97 -6.59
C LYS A 184 -22.01 8.26 -6.15
N GLN A 185 -21.15 8.18 -5.14
CA GLN A 185 -20.35 9.29 -4.63
C GLN A 185 -19.03 8.79 -4.05
N ALA A 186 -18.02 9.67 -4.04
CA ALA A 186 -16.82 9.52 -3.23
C ALA A 186 -16.51 10.88 -2.58
N ARG A 187 -16.21 10.88 -1.28
CA ARG A 187 -15.98 12.10 -0.50
C ARG A 187 -14.67 12.04 0.25
N ILE A 188 -13.88 13.08 0.13
CA ILE A 188 -12.76 13.36 1.05
C ILE A 188 -13.22 14.37 2.08
N ILE A 189 -12.88 14.16 3.36
CA ILE A 189 -13.31 15.01 4.44
C ILE A 189 -12.11 15.34 5.32
N GLU A 190 -11.78 16.62 5.40
CA GLU A 190 -10.71 17.09 6.24
C GLU A 190 -11.00 16.86 7.72
N PHE A 191 -9.99 16.40 8.45
CA PHE A 191 -10.02 16.39 9.90
C PHE A 191 -8.74 16.99 10.50
N PRO A 192 -8.81 17.57 11.71
CA PRO A 192 -7.68 18.22 12.35
C PRO A 192 -6.55 17.23 12.68
N LYS A 193 -5.30 17.65 12.48
CA LYS A 193 -4.11 16.85 12.84
C LYS A 193 -4.04 16.46 14.33
N THR A 194 -4.83 17.07 15.18
CA THR A 194 -4.99 16.65 16.58
C THR A 194 -5.62 15.27 16.73
N ALA A 195 -6.33 14.77 15.72
CA ALA A 195 -6.83 13.40 15.67
C ALA A 195 -5.81 12.40 15.10
N GLY A 196 -4.71 12.89 14.51
CA GLY A 196 -3.63 12.10 13.92
C GLY A 196 -3.20 12.64 12.56
N SER A 197 -2.09 12.10 12.02
CA SER A 197 -1.55 12.47 10.70
C SER A 197 -1.65 11.28 9.76
N PHE A 198 -2.84 11.01 9.23
CA PHE A 198 -3.15 9.89 8.35
C PHE A 198 -4.40 10.19 7.52
N ALA A 199 -4.68 9.36 6.54
CA ALA A 199 -5.98 9.24 5.90
C ALA A 199 -6.55 7.84 6.16
N GLN A 200 -7.85 7.66 6.00
CA GLN A 200 -8.48 6.36 6.18
C GLN A 200 -9.71 6.23 5.29
N SER A 201 -9.78 5.15 4.54
CA SER A 201 -10.89 4.88 3.64
C SER A 201 -12.01 4.15 4.37
N PHE A 202 -13.20 4.75 4.35
CA PHE A 202 -14.48 4.13 4.73
C PHE A 202 -15.38 4.05 3.49
N PRO A 203 -16.46 3.28 3.50
CA PRO A 203 -17.36 3.20 2.34
C PRO A 203 -17.78 4.59 1.84
N ASN A 204 -17.44 4.92 0.61
CA ASN A 204 -17.65 6.20 -0.09
C ASN A 204 -17.23 7.49 0.67
N THR A 205 -16.44 7.37 1.73
CA THR A 205 -16.13 8.48 2.64
C THR A 205 -14.70 8.32 3.16
N ILE A 206 -13.83 9.29 2.89
CA ILE A 206 -12.40 9.23 3.17
C ILE A 206 -12.01 10.41 4.06
N PRO A 207 -12.06 10.27 5.40
CA PRO A 207 -11.43 11.22 6.30
C PRO A 207 -9.93 11.34 6.04
N PHE A 208 -9.44 12.57 5.99
CA PHE A 208 -8.09 12.91 5.58
C PHE A 208 -7.53 14.00 6.50
N SER A 209 -6.39 13.76 7.15
CA SER A 209 -5.77 14.74 8.03
C SER A 209 -5.33 15.98 7.28
N GLU A 210 -5.60 17.17 7.85
CA GLU A 210 -5.16 18.45 7.30
C GLU A 210 -3.67 18.44 6.96
N GLY A 211 -2.83 17.85 7.83
CA GLY A 211 -1.37 17.94 7.73
C GLY A 211 -0.75 17.11 6.60
N VAL A 212 -1.37 16.01 6.19
CA VAL A 212 -0.82 15.15 5.12
C VAL A 212 -1.50 15.40 3.76
N GLY A 213 -2.60 16.16 3.75
CA GLY A 213 -3.36 16.49 2.54
C GLY A 213 -3.45 18.00 2.32
N PHE A 214 -4.39 18.61 2.99
CA PHE A 214 -4.89 19.95 2.67
C PHE A 214 -3.84 21.06 2.78
N ILE A 215 -3.01 21.05 3.86
CA ILE A 215 -1.97 22.04 4.12
C ILE A 215 -0.55 21.48 3.97
N ALA A 216 -0.41 20.33 3.34
CA ALA A 216 0.91 19.79 3.01
C ALA A 216 1.62 20.73 2.03
N ASP A 217 2.89 21.01 2.31
CA ASP A 217 3.74 21.80 1.42
C ASP A 217 4.28 20.89 0.32
N VAL A 218 3.89 21.15 -0.92
CA VAL A 218 4.32 20.39 -2.10
C VAL A 218 5.11 21.33 -2.99
N ASP A 219 6.41 21.08 -3.09
CA ASP A 219 7.30 21.82 -4.01
C ASP A 219 7.33 21.14 -5.38
N ASP A 220 6.62 21.69 -6.35
CA ASP A 220 6.59 21.19 -7.73
C ASP A 220 7.94 21.35 -8.46
N THR A 221 8.88 22.11 -7.90
CA THR A 221 10.22 22.28 -8.48
C THR A 221 11.22 21.25 -7.97
N ASP A 222 10.88 20.53 -6.90
CA ASP A 222 11.69 19.42 -6.37
C ASP A 222 11.43 18.14 -7.15
N GLU A 223 12.31 17.82 -8.10
CA GLU A 223 12.24 16.58 -8.88
C GLU A 223 12.34 15.29 -8.03
N GLY A 224 12.97 15.40 -6.86
CA GLY A 224 13.04 14.30 -5.87
C GLY A 224 11.80 14.20 -4.97
N GLY A 225 10.99 15.25 -4.93
CA GLY A 225 9.80 15.35 -4.10
C GLY A 225 8.69 14.38 -4.50
N VAL A 226 7.83 14.09 -3.54
CA VAL A 226 6.63 13.26 -3.72
C VAL A 226 5.39 14.12 -3.45
N ASP A 227 4.47 14.15 -4.38
CA ASP A 227 3.15 14.75 -4.20
C ASP A 227 2.30 13.83 -3.30
N TYR A 228 2.48 13.97 -1.98
CA TYR A 228 1.74 13.16 -1.01
C TYR A 228 0.22 13.39 -1.04
N PRO A 229 -0.32 14.62 -1.18
CA PRO A 229 -1.76 14.82 -1.31
C PRO A 229 -2.36 14.02 -2.47
N PHE A 230 -1.70 13.98 -3.60
CA PHE A 230 -2.11 13.17 -4.74
C PHE A 230 -1.95 11.67 -4.47
N ALA A 231 -0.75 11.23 -4.09
CA ALA A 231 -0.42 9.80 -3.93
C ALA A 231 -1.26 9.12 -2.84
N ILE A 232 -1.44 9.78 -1.67
CA ILE A 232 -2.27 9.24 -0.59
C ILE A 232 -3.76 9.24 -1.02
N THR A 233 -4.22 10.24 -1.77
CA THR A 233 -5.59 10.22 -2.29
C THR A 233 -5.82 9.03 -3.22
N VAL A 234 -4.88 8.73 -4.10
CA VAL A 234 -4.97 7.55 -4.98
C VAL A 234 -5.05 6.27 -4.16
N HIS A 235 -4.20 6.13 -3.13
CA HIS A 235 -4.17 5.00 -2.22
C HIS A 235 -5.51 4.81 -1.49
N GLU A 236 -6.05 5.86 -0.88
CA GLU A 236 -7.29 5.78 -0.12
C GLU A 236 -8.52 5.48 -1.01
N VAL A 237 -8.55 6.01 -2.22
CA VAL A 237 -9.60 5.67 -3.18
C VAL A 237 -9.46 4.22 -3.65
N ALA A 238 -8.25 3.68 -3.82
CA ALA A 238 -8.04 2.28 -4.17
C ALA A 238 -8.60 1.32 -3.13
N HIS A 239 -8.62 1.69 -1.84
CA HIS A 239 -9.27 0.92 -0.79
C HIS A 239 -10.78 0.72 -1.02
N GLN A 240 -11.44 1.51 -1.86
CA GLN A 240 -12.83 1.26 -2.22
C GLN A 240 -13.00 -0.10 -2.95
N TRP A 241 -11.93 -0.63 -3.55
CA TRP A 241 -11.81 -2.01 -4.07
C TRP A 241 -11.10 -2.90 -3.05
N TRP A 242 -9.88 -2.54 -2.66
CA TRP A 242 -8.98 -3.32 -1.81
C TRP A 242 -9.22 -3.05 -0.31
N ALA A 243 -10.37 -3.35 0.16
CA ALA A 243 -10.98 -3.45 1.47
C ALA A 243 -12.51 -3.49 1.34
N HIS A 244 -13.12 -2.58 0.53
CA HIS A 244 -14.56 -2.39 0.50
C HIS A 244 -15.29 -3.22 -0.57
N GLN A 245 -14.58 -3.83 -1.51
CA GLN A 245 -15.11 -4.93 -2.34
C GLN A 245 -14.47 -6.26 -1.96
N VAL A 246 -13.16 -6.28 -1.73
CA VAL A 246 -12.39 -7.46 -1.35
C VAL A 246 -11.87 -7.30 0.07
N ILE A 247 -12.36 -8.08 0.99
CA ILE A 247 -11.93 -8.09 2.38
C ILE A 247 -11.42 -9.48 2.78
N GLY A 248 -10.23 -9.54 3.38
CA GLY A 248 -9.59 -10.78 3.83
C GLY A 248 -10.11 -11.28 5.18
N ALA A 249 -10.01 -12.59 5.39
CA ALA A 249 -10.20 -13.19 6.70
C ALA A 249 -9.20 -12.67 7.73
N ASP A 250 -9.53 -12.75 9.04
CA ASP A 250 -8.64 -12.35 10.15
C ASP A 250 -7.52 -13.37 10.39
N VAL A 251 -6.68 -13.54 9.39
CA VAL A 251 -5.54 -14.47 9.38
C VAL A 251 -4.25 -13.75 8.99
N LEU A 252 -3.10 -14.43 9.08
CA LEU A 252 -1.83 -13.91 8.57
C LEU A 252 -1.96 -13.53 7.08
N GLY A 253 -1.35 -12.42 6.68
CA GLY A 253 -1.37 -11.93 5.30
C GLY A 253 -2.61 -11.12 4.92
N ALA A 254 -3.60 -10.98 5.78
CA ALA A 254 -4.84 -10.27 5.47
C ALA A 254 -4.61 -8.84 4.96
N THR A 255 -3.71 -8.10 5.58
CA THR A 255 -3.41 -6.72 5.21
C THR A 255 -2.64 -6.54 3.91
N MET A 256 -2.11 -7.63 3.32
CA MET A 256 -1.58 -7.59 1.96
C MET A 256 -2.70 -7.36 0.94
N LEU A 257 -3.89 -7.91 1.18
CA LEU A 257 -5.06 -7.78 0.28
C LEU A 257 -5.62 -6.36 0.21
N SER A 258 -5.33 -5.53 1.21
CA SER A 258 -5.76 -4.14 1.22
C SER A 258 -4.60 -3.18 0.96
N GLU A 259 -3.66 -3.10 1.87
CA GLU A 259 -2.60 -2.08 1.85
C GLU A 259 -1.62 -2.25 0.68
N SER A 260 -1.11 -3.49 0.48
CA SER A 260 -0.13 -3.72 -0.59
C SER A 260 -0.72 -3.52 -1.97
N LEU A 261 -1.98 -3.86 -2.18
CA LEU A 261 -2.67 -3.66 -3.45
C LEU A 261 -3.05 -2.18 -3.67
N SER A 262 -3.43 -1.44 -2.63
CA SER A 262 -3.65 0.00 -2.73
C SER A 262 -2.36 0.77 -3.01
N GLU A 263 -1.24 0.36 -2.41
CA GLU A 263 0.10 0.89 -2.74
C GLU A 263 0.50 0.58 -4.19
N TYR A 264 0.24 -0.64 -4.67
CA TYR A 264 0.47 -1.01 -6.07
C TYR A 264 -0.29 -0.09 -7.02
N VAL A 265 -1.58 0.13 -6.77
CA VAL A 265 -2.40 1.06 -7.56
C VAL A 265 -1.81 2.46 -7.53
N SER A 266 -1.41 2.95 -6.35
CA SER A 266 -0.79 4.28 -6.22
C SER A 266 0.47 4.41 -7.08
N LEU A 267 1.37 3.41 -7.04
CA LEU A 267 2.57 3.41 -7.88
C LEU A 267 2.25 3.34 -9.38
N LYS A 268 1.25 2.54 -9.79
CA LYS A 268 0.88 2.43 -11.22
C LYS A 268 0.22 3.70 -11.74
N VAL A 269 -0.65 4.33 -10.95
CA VAL A 269 -1.24 5.64 -11.32
C VAL A 269 -0.15 6.70 -11.43
N LEU A 270 0.81 6.74 -10.50
CA LEU A 270 1.96 7.66 -10.58
C LEU A 270 2.82 7.39 -11.83
N GLU A 271 3.08 6.13 -12.15
CA GLU A 271 3.83 5.76 -13.37
C GLU A 271 3.11 6.21 -14.64
N HIS A 272 1.79 6.01 -14.74
CA HIS A 272 1.00 6.43 -15.90
C HIS A 272 0.94 7.96 -16.06
N GLN A 273 1.06 8.71 -14.95
CA GLN A 273 1.02 10.17 -14.99
C GLN A 273 2.38 10.82 -15.21
N GLN A 274 3.42 10.29 -14.55
CA GLN A 274 4.73 10.94 -14.52
C GLN A 274 5.75 10.28 -15.44
N GLY A 275 5.48 9.07 -15.90
CA GLY A 275 6.40 8.27 -16.71
C GLY A 275 7.22 7.27 -15.86
N LYS A 276 7.66 6.20 -16.51
CA LYS A 276 8.42 5.12 -15.90
C LYS A 276 9.79 5.58 -15.37
N ASP A 277 10.41 6.54 -16.04
CA ASP A 277 11.69 7.14 -15.66
C ASP A 277 11.65 7.80 -14.27
N LYS A 278 10.49 8.31 -13.85
CA LYS A 278 10.30 8.92 -12.53
C LYS A 278 10.08 7.92 -11.40
N MET A 279 9.83 6.64 -11.71
CA MET A 279 9.48 5.66 -10.67
C MET A 279 10.62 5.33 -9.73
N ARG A 280 11.88 5.53 -10.15
CA ARG A 280 13.06 5.24 -9.31
C ARG A 280 12.99 5.90 -7.94
N LYS A 281 12.56 7.18 -7.84
CA LYS A 281 12.46 7.89 -6.57
C LYS A 281 11.47 7.24 -5.60
N PHE A 282 10.32 6.80 -6.10
CA PHE A 282 9.27 6.16 -5.29
C PHE A 282 9.72 4.78 -4.81
N LEU A 283 10.29 3.98 -5.72
CA LEU A 283 10.79 2.65 -5.40
C LEU A 283 11.98 2.70 -4.43
N LYS A 284 12.91 3.65 -4.65
CA LYS A 284 14.03 3.88 -3.72
C LYS A 284 13.54 4.26 -2.34
N LYS A 285 12.56 5.17 -2.25
CA LYS A 285 11.98 5.56 -0.97
C LYS A 285 11.32 4.38 -0.26
N ALA A 286 10.51 3.58 -0.96
CA ALA A 286 9.87 2.40 -0.39
C ALA A 286 10.92 1.38 0.09
N LEU A 287 12.00 1.17 -0.68
CA LEU A 287 13.10 0.29 -0.31
C LEU A 287 13.83 0.78 0.95
N ASP A 288 14.21 2.05 1.00
CA ASP A 288 14.92 2.65 2.14
C ASP A 288 14.05 2.62 3.41
N ASP A 289 12.76 2.92 3.28
CA ASP A 289 11.80 2.85 4.39
C ASP A 289 11.62 1.41 4.90
N TYR A 290 11.49 0.43 3.99
CA TYR A 290 11.45 -0.98 4.36
C TYR A 290 12.69 -1.41 5.12
N LEU A 291 13.89 -1.14 4.58
CA LEU A 291 15.16 -1.53 5.19
C LEU A 291 15.36 -0.85 6.55
N THR A 292 15.00 0.43 6.67
CA THR A 292 15.11 1.20 7.92
C THR A 292 14.16 0.63 8.99
N GLN A 293 12.87 0.51 8.68
CA GLN A 293 11.88 0.06 9.65
C GLN A 293 12.08 -1.40 10.06
N ARG A 294 12.58 -2.23 9.15
CA ARG A 294 12.97 -3.61 9.41
C ARG A 294 13.99 -3.74 10.55
N THR A 295 14.88 -2.77 10.72
CA THR A 295 15.88 -2.78 11.81
C THR A 295 15.27 -2.62 13.19
N PHE A 296 14.03 -2.12 13.28
CA PHE A 296 13.29 -1.94 14.53
C PHE A 296 12.33 -3.10 14.83
N GLU A 297 12.30 -4.16 14.00
CA GLU A 297 11.45 -5.33 14.24
C GLU A 297 11.81 -6.02 15.57
N ARG A 298 10.83 -6.13 16.46
CA ARG A 298 11.03 -6.68 17.81
C ARG A 298 10.49 -8.10 17.98
N LYS A 299 9.62 -8.51 17.07
CA LYS A 299 9.02 -9.85 17.11
C LYS A 299 9.75 -10.76 16.13
N ARG A 300 9.27 -10.81 14.91
CA ARG A 300 9.81 -11.61 13.81
C ARG A 300 9.36 -10.98 12.49
N GLU A 301 10.27 -10.83 11.57
CA GLU A 301 9.90 -10.49 10.21
C GLU A 301 9.13 -11.66 9.58
N LYS A 302 8.07 -11.37 8.84
CA LYS A 302 7.29 -12.37 8.11
C LYS A 302 7.45 -12.19 6.60
N PRO A 303 7.36 -13.27 5.80
CA PRO A 303 7.11 -13.13 4.37
C PRO A 303 5.85 -12.29 4.10
N LEU A 304 5.80 -11.61 2.96
CA LEU A 304 4.70 -10.72 2.62
C LEU A 304 3.33 -11.41 2.74
N MET A 305 3.21 -12.61 2.20
CA MET A 305 1.95 -13.38 2.19
C MET A 305 1.52 -13.88 3.58
N TYR A 306 2.40 -13.76 4.58
CA TYR A 306 2.13 -14.20 5.97
C TYR A 306 2.38 -13.07 6.98
N ASN A 307 2.38 -11.80 6.53
CA ASN A 307 2.61 -10.69 7.45
C ASN A 307 1.55 -10.63 8.55
N ASP A 308 1.98 -10.23 9.75
CA ASP A 308 1.13 -10.09 10.94
C ASP A 308 0.76 -8.62 11.19
N GLY A 309 0.41 -7.90 10.12
CA GLY A 309 0.04 -6.49 10.17
C GLY A 309 1.21 -5.51 10.30
N GLN A 310 2.45 -5.97 10.09
CA GLN A 310 3.64 -5.11 10.14
C GLN A 310 3.61 -4.07 9.03
N GLY A 311 3.67 -2.78 9.42
CA GLY A 311 3.55 -1.65 8.48
C GLY A 311 4.57 -1.71 7.34
N TYR A 312 5.86 -1.83 7.67
CA TYR A 312 6.94 -1.87 6.70
C TYR A 312 6.86 -3.05 5.70
N ILE A 313 6.15 -4.13 6.05
CA ILE A 313 5.92 -5.25 5.14
C ILE A 313 4.73 -4.95 4.23
N ARG A 314 3.57 -4.57 4.79
CA ARG A 314 2.35 -4.41 4.02
C ARG A 314 2.37 -3.19 3.09
N TYR A 315 3.02 -2.08 3.50
CA TYR A 315 3.16 -0.87 2.69
C TYR A 315 4.41 -0.95 1.79
N GLN A 316 5.60 -0.85 2.38
CA GLN A 316 6.83 -0.65 1.63
C GLN A 316 7.25 -1.88 0.84
N LYS A 317 7.37 -3.06 1.50
CA LYS A 317 7.69 -4.29 0.77
C LYS A 317 6.58 -4.68 -0.19
N GLY A 318 5.32 -4.51 0.22
CA GLY A 318 4.16 -4.83 -0.61
C GLY A 318 4.16 -4.05 -1.93
N SER A 319 4.36 -2.73 -1.88
CA SER A 319 4.43 -1.88 -3.07
C SER A 319 5.54 -2.32 -4.03
N LEU A 320 6.75 -2.57 -3.49
CA LEU A 320 7.89 -3.04 -4.30
C LEU A 320 7.61 -4.38 -4.96
N VAL A 321 7.06 -5.35 -4.23
CA VAL A 321 6.77 -6.69 -4.73
C VAL A 321 5.76 -6.66 -5.87
N PHE A 322 4.64 -5.97 -5.70
CA PHE A 322 3.62 -5.92 -6.76
C PHE A 322 4.09 -5.11 -7.96
N TYR A 323 4.81 -4.01 -7.76
CA TYR A 323 5.40 -3.24 -8.85
C TYR A 323 6.44 -4.07 -9.63
N ALA A 324 7.37 -4.74 -8.94
CA ALA A 324 8.35 -5.61 -9.58
C ALA A 324 7.67 -6.75 -10.35
N LEU A 325 6.67 -7.39 -9.76
CA LEU A 325 5.95 -8.47 -10.41
C LEU A 325 5.24 -7.99 -11.69
N SER A 326 4.60 -6.82 -11.67
CA SER A 326 3.98 -6.23 -12.86
C SER A 326 5.01 -5.95 -13.98
N ASP A 327 6.24 -5.62 -13.62
CA ASP A 327 7.35 -5.46 -14.58
C ASP A 327 7.90 -6.81 -15.11
N TYR A 328 7.79 -7.89 -14.32
CA TYR A 328 8.23 -9.23 -14.74
C TYR A 328 7.24 -9.92 -15.67
N ILE A 329 5.96 -9.91 -15.34
CA ILE A 329 4.94 -10.67 -16.08
C ILE A 329 4.08 -9.80 -17.00
N GLY A 330 4.19 -8.49 -16.89
CA GLY A 330 3.36 -7.50 -17.58
C GLY A 330 2.23 -6.98 -16.68
N GLU A 331 1.99 -5.67 -16.72
CA GLU A 331 0.93 -5.02 -15.93
C GLU A 331 -0.44 -5.56 -16.27
N ASP A 332 -0.78 -5.67 -17.56
CA ASP A 332 -2.07 -6.19 -18.01
C ASP A 332 -2.30 -7.63 -17.53
N VAL A 333 -1.27 -8.48 -17.58
CA VAL A 333 -1.35 -9.88 -17.13
C VAL A 333 -1.61 -9.96 -15.63
N LEU A 334 -0.92 -9.13 -14.83
CA LEU A 334 -1.15 -9.06 -13.39
C LEU A 334 -2.56 -8.53 -13.09
N ASN A 335 -2.97 -7.46 -13.74
CA ASN A 335 -4.27 -6.85 -13.54
C ASN A 335 -5.42 -7.77 -13.94
N ASP A 336 -5.31 -8.52 -15.04
CA ASP A 336 -6.28 -9.55 -15.46
C ASP A 336 -6.44 -10.66 -14.41
N ALA A 337 -5.33 -11.07 -13.76
CA ALA A 337 -5.39 -12.04 -12.67
C ALA A 337 -6.08 -11.48 -11.43
N LEU A 338 -5.79 -10.22 -11.10
CA LEU A 338 -6.42 -9.50 -9.99
C LEU A 338 -7.91 -9.22 -10.27
N GLU A 339 -8.29 -8.89 -11.52
CA GLU A 339 -9.70 -8.75 -11.93
C GLU A 339 -10.47 -10.05 -11.68
N LYS A 340 -9.94 -11.18 -12.16
CA LYS A 340 -10.57 -12.51 -11.95
C LYS A 340 -10.68 -12.85 -10.46
N TYR A 341 -9.67 -12.48 -9.68
CA TYR A 341 -9.72 -12.63 -8.23
C TYR A 341 -10.82 -11.77 -7.61
N VAL A 342 -10.90 -10.48 -7.96
CA VAL A 342 -11.97 -9.56 -7.50
C VAL A 342 -13.34 -10.12 -7.84
N GLU A 343 -13.57 -10.52 -9.10
CA GLU A 343 -14.85 -11.09 -9.54
C GLU A 343 -15.28 -12.31 -8.73
N LYS A 344 -14.32 -13.12 -8.28
CA LYS A 344 -14.61 -14.30 -7.47
C LYS A 344 -14.97 -13.98 -6.02
N VAL A 345 -14.37 -12.94 -5.43
CA VAL A 345 -14.41 -12.72 -3.97
C VAL A 345 -15.02 -11.39 -3.54
N LYS A 346 -15.38 -10.50 -4.47
CA LYS A 346 -15.99 -9.21 -4.13
C LYS A 346 -17.30 -9.43 -3.38
N PHE A 347 -17.48 -8.65 -2.31
CA PHE A 347 -18.66 -8.69 -1.43
C PHE A 347 -18.95 -10.08 -0.85
N GLN A 348 -17.91 -10.90 -0.68
CA GLN A 348 -18.01 -12.26 -0.18
C GLN A 348 -18.50 -12.27 1.27
N TYR A 349 -19.35 -13.24 1.59
CA TYR A 349 -19.66 -13.66 2.95
C TYR A 349 -18.73 -14.80 3.39
N PRO A 350 -18.68 -15.13 4.69
CA PRO A 350 -17.84 -16.23 5.15
C PRO A 350 -18.06 -17.55 4.36
N PRO A 351 -16.99 -18.29 4.08
CA PRO A 351 -15.60 -18.09 4.49
C PRO A 351 -14.93 -16.99 3.65
N TYR A 352 -14.21 -16.08 4.34
CA TYR A 352 -13.51 -14.98 3.67
C TYR A 352 -12.24 -15.44 2.98
N THR A 353 -11.87 -14.71 1.93
CA THR A 353 -10.65 -14.96 1.14
C THR A 353 -9.36 -14.69 1.93
N THR A 354 -8.26 -15.23 1.44
CA THR A 354 -6.94 -15.13 2.07
C THR A 354 -5.87 -14.68 1.08
N SER A 355 -4.69 -14.34 1.58
CA SER A 355 -3.51 -14.06 0.77
C SER A 355 -3.09 -15.26 -0.11
N ILE A 356 -3.35 -16.49 0.33
CA ILE A 356 -3.08 -17.70 -0.47
C ILE A 356 -3.96 -17.71 -1.71
N ASP A 357 -5.24 -17.41 -1.57
CA ASP A 357 -6.18 -17.42 -2.70
C ASP A 357 -5.71 -16.43 -3.77
N MET A 358 -5.39 -15.18 -3.38
CA MET A 358 -4.95 -14.17 -4.31
C MET A 358 -3.62 -14.55 -5.00
N VAL A 359 -2.63 -15.04 -4.24
CA VAL A 359 -1.35 -15.46 -4.81
C VAL A 359 -1.51 -16.63 -5.79
N ASN A 360 -2.48 -17.53 -5.57
CA ASN A 360 -2.78 -18.62 -6.50
C ASN A 360 -3.24 -18.08 -7.87
N PHE A 361 -4.12 -17.07 -7.90
CA PHE A 361 -4.52 -16.43 -9.17
C PHE A 361 -3.34 -15.83 -9.93
N ILE A 362 -2.41 -15.21 -9.22
CA ILE A 362 -1.18 -14.65 -9.81
C ILE A 362 -0.25 -15.78 -10.30
N GLU A 363 -0.08 -16.85 -9.50
CA GLU A 363 0.79 -17.98 -9.86
C GLU A 363 0.30 -18.72 -11.11
N GLU A 364 -1.03 -18.80 -11.33
CA GLU A 364 -1.62 -19.41 -12.51
C GLU A 364 -1.25 -18.70 -13.82
N VAL A 365 -1.12 -17.36 -13.81
CA VAL A 365 -0.76 -16.57 -14.99
C VAL A 365 0.75 -16.33 -15.13
N THR A 366 1.52 -16.65 -14.09
CA THR A 366 2.97 -16.45 -14.08
C THR A 366 3.65 -17.51 -14.95
N PRO A 367 4.44 -17.12 -15.97
CA PRO A 367 5.21 -18.08 -16.79
C PRO A 367 6.11 -18.98 -15.94
N ASP A 368 6.28 -20.24 -16.32
CA ASP A 368 7.08 -21.22 -15.56
C ASP A 368 8.51 -20.74 -15.29
N SER A 369 9.11 -20.03 -16.23
CA SER A 369 10.46 -19.44 -16.07
C SER A 369 10.54 -18.35 -15.02
N LEU A 370 9.40 -17.77 -14.61
CA LEU A 370 9.28 -16.69 -13.64
C LEU A 370 8.59 -17.12 -12.34
N LYS A 371 8.15 -18.37 -12.20
CA LYS A 371 7.48 -18.86 -10.97
C LYS A 371 8.35 -18.76 -9.71
N TYR A 372 9.68 -18.71 -9.86
CA TYR A 372 10.57 -18.44 -8.73
C TYR A 372 10.28 -17.10 -8.04
N THR A 373 9.82 -16.08 -8.80
CA THR A 373 9.48 -14.76 -8.27
C THR A 373 8.36 -14.85 -7.25
N ILE A 374 7.37 -15.71 -7.45
CA ILE A 374 6.27 -15.93 -6.49
C ILE A 374 6.83 -16.42 -5.15
N ASN A 375 7.78 -17.35 -5.19
CA ASN A 375 8.40 -17.86 -3.98
C ASN A 375 9.27 -16.78 -3.29
N ASP A 376 10.08 -16.06 -4.06
CA ASP A 376 11.01 -15.05 -3.54
C ASP A 376 10.30 -13.80 -3.01
N MET A 377 9.25 -13.36 -3.69
CA MET A 377 8.55 -12.12 -3.37
C MET A 377 7.47 -12.29 -2.30
N PHE A 378 6.72 -13.39 -2.34
CA PHE A 378 5.55 -13.59 -1.45
C PHE A 378 5.81 -14.58 -0.32
N LYS A 379 6.48 -15.71 -0.61
CA LYS A 379 6.53 -16.87 0.31
C LYS A 379 7.78 -16.88 1.20
N THR A 380 8.77 -16.01 0.93
CA THR A 380 10.06 -15.95 1.66
C THR A 380 10.51 -14.52 1.93
N ILE A 381 11.50 -14.39 2.80
CA ILE A 381 12.19 -13.12 3.05
C ILE A 381 13.47 -13.12 2.21
N THR A 382 13.31 -12.81 0.92
CA THR A 382 14.41 -12.79 -0.05
C THR A 382 14.94 -11.38 -0.22
N LEU A 383 16.27 -11.23 -0.19
CA LEU A 383 17.00 -9.98 -0.36
C LEU A 383 18.17 -10.17 -1.33
N TYR A 384 18.68 -9.05 -1.80
CA TYR A 384 19.79 -9.00 -2.74
C TYR A 384 20.92 -8.10 -2.22
N GLU A 385 22.12 -8.36 -2.71
CA GLU A 385 23.31 -7.51 -2.61
C GLU A 385 23.87 -7.43 -4.02
N ASN A 386 23.40 -6.45 -4.80
CA ASN A 386 23.83 -6.22 -6.18
C ASN A 386 24.80 -5.04 -6.19
N ARG A 387 25.77 -5.04 -7.09
CA ARG A 387 26.64 -3.88 -7.27
C ARG A 387 27.36 -3.88 -8.60
N ILE A 388 27.62 -2.70 -9.13
CA ILE A 388 28.55 -2.51 -10.26
C ILE A 388 29.98 -2.50 -9.71
N LYS A 389 30.81 -3.42 -10.19
CA LYS A 389 32.24 -3.55 -9.79
C LYS A 389 33.11 -2.61 -10.60
N ASP A 390 33.04 -2.74 -11.92
CA ASP A 390 33.79 -1.92 -12.83
C ASP A 390 33.06 -1.77 -14.17
N VAL A 391 33.44 -0.73 -14.91
CA VAL A 391 32.93 -0.48 -16.25
C VAL A 391 33.99 0.19 -17.10
N THR A 392 34.19 -0.34 -18.31
CA THR A 392 35.00 0.33 -19.33
C THR A 392 34.13 0.71 -20.52
N SER A 393 34.39 1.91 -21.05
CA SER A 393 33.66 2.44 -22.20
C SER A 393 34.63 2.75 -23.34
N LYS A 394 34.33 2.28 -24.55
CA LYS A 394 35.13 2.47 -25.76
C LYS A 394 34.26 3.02 -26.87
N ALA A 395 34.66 4.17 -27.42
CA ALA A 395 34.03 4.70 -28.62
C ALA A 395 34.31 3.78 -29.83
N LEU A 396 33.29 3.50 -30.61
CA LEU A 396 33.32 2.76 -31.85
C LEU A 396 33.09 3.68 -33.06
N GLU A 397 33.15 3.12 -34.25
CA GLU A 397 32.76 3.83 -35.48
C GLU A 397 31.26 4.18 -35.48
N HIS A 398 30.90 5.22 -36.21
CA HIS A 398 29.52 5.70 -36.37
C HIS A 398 28.87 6.21 -35.08
N GLY A 399 29.66 6.73 -34.13
CA GLY A 399 29.14 7.33 -32.89
C GLY A 399 28.64 6.35 -31.83
N LYS A 400 28.86 5.06 -32.05
CA LYS A 400 28.49 4.02 -31.06
C LYS A 400 29.51 3.90 -29.94
N TYR A 401 29.09 3.29 -28.84
CA TYR A 401 29.92 3.00 -27.68
C TYR A 401 29.74 1.57 -27.23
N GLN A 402 30.87 0.87 -27.02
CA GLN A 402 30.89 -0.43 -26.35
C GLN A 402 31.18 -0.23 -24.87
N LEU A 403 30.40 -0.88 -24.03
CA LEU A 403 30.64 -0.96 -22.59
C LEU A 403 30.85 -2.39 -22.19
N ASP A 404 31.93 -2.63 -21.44
CA ASP A 404 32.14 -3.89 -20.75
C ASP A 404 31.90 -3.64 -19.26
N ILE A 405 30.83 -4.24 -18.70
CA ILE A 405 30.31 -4.00 -17.36
C ILE A 405 30.55 -5.22 -16.51
N GLU A 406 31.33 -5.07 -15.44
CA GLU A 406 31.53 -6.09 -14.41
C GLU A 406 30.65 -5.80 -13.22
N PHE A 407 29.86 -6.79 -12.77
CA PHE A 407 28.94 -6.62 -11.65
C PHE A 407 28.79 -7.90 -10.83
N GLU A 408 28.40 -7.73 -9.58
CA GLU A 408 28.05 -8.81 -8.67
C GLU A 408 26.56 -8.82 -8.39
N VAL A 409 25.99 -10.03 -8.28
CA VAL A 409 24.64 -10.29 -7.81
C VAL A 409 24.70 -11.38 -6.77
N SER A 410 24.28 -11.08 -5.56
CA SER A 410 24.16 -12.06 -4.48
C SER A 410 22.73 -12.08 -3.97
N LYS A 411 22.10 -13.24 -4.03
CA LYS A 411 20.77 -13.46 -3.48
C LYS A 411 20.89 -14.25 -2.18
N TYR A 412 20.12 -13.85 -1.19
CA TYR A 412 20.01 -14.59 0.06
C TYR A 412 18.60 -14.54 0.64
N ARG A 413 18.33 -15.46 1.55
CA ARG A 413 17.09 -15.48 2.31
C ARG A 413 17.39 -15.29 3.80
N ASN A 414 16.48 -14.63 4.48
CA ASN A 414 16.50 -14.57 5.92
C ASN A 414 15.45 -15.53 6.49
N ASP A 415 15.76 -16.11 7.66
CA ASP A 415 14.70 -16.59 8.52
C ASP A 415 14.01 -15.40 9.23
N GLU A 416 12.95 -15.69 9.94
CA GLU A 416 12.16 -14.69 10.67
C GLU A 416 12.95 -13.96 11.77
N LYS A 417 14.12 -14.47 12.15
CA LYS A 417 15.03 -13.88 13.16
C LYS A 417 16.20 -13.14 12.52
N GLY A 418 16.22 -13.04 11.20
CA GLY A 418 17.24 -12.31 10.45
C GLY A 418 18.51 -13.12 10.13
N LYS A 419 18.55 -14.44 10.37
CA LYS A 419 19.68 -15.27 9.97
C LYS A 419 19.72 -15.40 8.45
N LYS A 420 20.86 -15.08 7.86
CA LYS A 420 21.09 -15.11 6.41
C LYS A 420 21.44 -16.51 5.90
N PHE A 421 20.89 -16.85 4.74
CA PHE A 421 21.17 -18.06 3.96
C PHE A 421 21.43 -17.65 2.52
N TYR A 422 22.69 -17.77 2.09
CA TYR A 422 23.13 -17.32 0.75
C TYR A 422 22.92 -18.39 -0.31
N SER A 423 22.82 -17.94 -1.58
CA SER A 423 23.01 -18.78 -2.74
C SER A 423 24.48 -19.17 -2.82
N GLU A 424 24.79 -20.47 -2.77
CA GLU A 424 26.15 -21.00 -2.92
C GLU A 424 26.26 -21.81 -4.22
N LYS A 425 27.33 -21.59 -4.99
CA LYS A 425 27.61 -22.37 -6.20
C LYS A 425 27.71 -23.87 -5.86
N GLY A 426 26.89 -24.70 -6.47
CA GLY A 426 26.92 -26.16 -6.31
C GLY A 426 26.22 -26.70 -5.04
N LYS A 427 25.61 -25.85 -4.23
CA LYS A 427 24.75 -26.26 -3.12
C LYS A 427 23.31 -25.82 -3.36
N ASP A 428 22.56 -26.67 -4.02
CA ASP A 428 21.15 -26.40 -4.35
C ASP A 428 20.21 -26.39 -3.14
N SER A 429 20.72 -26.52 -1.90
CA SER A 429 19.86 -26.63 -0.74
C SER A 429 20.45 -26.08 0.54
N ILE A 430 19.96 -24.94 0.98
CA ILE A 430 19.99 -24.57 2.40
C ILE A 430 18.58 -24.79 2.92
N SER A 431 18.40 -25.82 3.76
CA SER A 431 17.14 -26.00 4.44
C SER A 431 17.09 -25.09 5.67
N TYR A 432 16.15 -24.15 5.68
CA TYR A 432 15.74 -23.54 6.95
C TYR A 432 14.25 -23.77 7.16
N LYS A 433 13.87 -23.92 8.40
CA LYS A 433 12.48 -24.00 8.80
C LYS A 433 12.06 -22.63 9.31
N THR A 434 11.05 -22.06 8.72
CA THR A 434 10.29 -21.01 9.40
C THR A 434 9.28 -21.69 10.33
N GLU A 435 8.99 -21.11 11.49
CA GLU A 435 8.03 -21.71 12.43
C GLU A 435 6.64 -21.89 11.82
N ASP A 436 6.29 -21.06 10.83
CA ASP A 436 5.00 -21.11 10.14
C ASP A 436 5.02 -21.94 8.85
N MET A 437 6.19 -22.41 8.43
CA MET A 437 6.30 -23.25 7.23
C MET A 437 6.50 -24.71 7.62
N ARG A 438 5.50 -25.51 7.42
CA ARG A 438 5.53 -26.95 7.70
C ARG A 438 6.51 -27.75 6.81
N LYS A 439 7.09 -27.10 5.78
CA LYS A 439 8.07 -27.69 4.88
C LYS A 439 9.32 -26.81 4.83
N PRO A 440 10.53 -27.40 4.82
CA PRO A 440 11.75 -26.64 4.65
C PRO A 440 11.78 -26.01 3.24
N ILE A 441 12.24 -24.76 3.15
CA ILE A 441 12.62 -24.17 1.86
C ILE A 441 14.00 -24.68 1.54
N LEU A 442 14.09 -25.46 0.47
CA LEU A 442 15.25 -26.31 0.22
C LEU A 442 16.37 -25.66 -0.58
N SER A 443 16.16 -24.46 -1.19
CA SER A 443 17.22 -23.83 -1.99
C SER A 443 17.08 -22.31 -2.09
N VAL A 444 18.22 -21.65 -2.32
CA VAL A 444 18.31 -20.24 -2.72
C VAL A 444 19.01 -20.19 -4.08
N PRO A 445 18.38 -20.69 -5.17
CA PRO A 445 19.03 -20.70 -6.47
C PRO A 445 19.21 -19.27 -6.98
N LEU A 446 20.37 -18.98 -7.53
CA LEU A 446 20.61 -17.79 -8.31
C LEU A 446 20.35 -18.15 -9.79
N ALA A 447 19.15 -17.86 -10.26
CA ALA A 447 18.74 -18.05 -11.65
C ALA A 447 17.74 -16.97 -12.05
N ASP A 448 18.04 -15.73 -11.64
CA ASP A 448 17.12 -14.60 -11.65
C ASP A 448 17.27 -13.77 -12.92
N TYR A 449 16.18 -13.21 -13.39
CA TYR A 449 16.20 -12.20 -14.44
C TYR A 449 16.32 -10.82 -13.81
N ILE A 450 17.45 -10.14 -14.03
CA ILE A 450 17.78 -8.85 -13.41
C ILE A 450 18.05 -7.81 -14.49
N ASP A 451 17.50 -6.61 -14.34
CA ASP A 451 17.69 -5.52 -15.27
C ASP A 451 19.14 -5.02 -15.25
N ILE A 452 19.72 -4.93 -16.43
CA ILE A 452 20.98 -4.21 -16.68
C ILE A 452 20.63 -2.97 -17.50
N GLY A 453 21.04 -1.80 -17.03
CA GLY A 453 20.75 -0.52 -17.66
C GLY A 453 22.00 0.24 -18.09
N VAL A 454 21.86 1.01 -19.18
CA VAL A 454 22.83 2.02 -19.63
C VAL A 454 22.07 3.32 -19.90
N PHE A 455 22.57 4.42 -19.37
CA PHE A 455 21.89 5.69 -19.40
C PHE A 455 22.78 6.80 -19.98
N ALA A 456 22.17 7.75 -20.65
CA ALA A 456 22.72 9.02 -21.07
C ALA A 456 22.00 10.18 -20.35
N GLU A 457 22.51 11.37 -20.54
CA GLU A 457 21.86 12.61 -20.10
C GLU A 457 21.73 13.55 -21.31
N GLU A 458 20.56 14.14 -21.47
CA GLU A 458 20.27 15.14 -22.49
C GLU A 458 19.70 16.41 -21.83
N GLU A 459 20.08 17.58 -22.36
CA GLU A 459 19.54 18.84 -21.88
C GLU A 459 18.10 19.02 -22.41
N GLY A 460 17.14 19.10 -21.50
CA GLY A 460 15.75 19.37 -21.84
C GLY A 460 15.49 20.82 -22.25
N GLU A 461 14.31 21.09 -22.80
CA GLU A 461 13.90 22.46 -23.20
C GLU A 461 13.90 23.46 -22.04
N ASP A 462 13.80 22.99 -20.82
CA ASP A 462 13.86 23.76 -19.56
C ASP A 462 15.27 23.99 -19.05
N GLY A 463 16.31 23.56 -19.80
CA GLY A 463 17.72 23.67 -19.43
C GLY A 463 18.16 22.69 -18.35
N LYS A 464 17.31 21.75 -17.95
CA LYS A 464 17.68 20.69 -17.00
C LYS A 464 18.15 19.44 -17.73
N MET A 465 19.09 18.72 -17.12
CA MET A 465 19.55 17.44 -17.63
C MET A 465 18.49 16.37 -17.33
N LYS A 466 18.06 15.65 -18.37
CA LYS A 466 17.15 14.51 -18.29
C LYS A 466 17.90 13.21 -18.56
N GLU A 467 17.64 12.20 -17.72
CA GLU A 467 18.15 10.86 -17.94
C GLU A 467 17.45 10.22 -19.15
N ILE A 468 18.25 9.63 -20.04
CA ILE A 468 17.79 8.87 -21.20
C ILE A 468 18.23 7.42 -21.05
N GLU A 469 17.30 6.50 -21.20
CA GLU A 469 17.54 5.08 -21.21
C GLU A 469 18.06 4.63 -22.59
N LEU A 470 19.35 4.34 -22.71
CA LEU A 470 19.96 3.79 -23.93
C LEU A 470 19.78 2.29 -24.03
N TYR A 471 19.72 1.63 -22.88
CA TYR A 471 19.55 0.18 -22.80
C TYR A 471 18.94 -0.18 -21.45
N LEU A 472 17.90 -1.01 -21.44
CA LEU A 472 17.37 -1.66 -20.25
C LEU A 472 16.80 -3.02 -20.61
N LYS A 473 17.46 -4.09 -20.18
CA LYS A 473 17.00 -5.47 -20.42
C LYS A 473 17.28 -6.39 -19.25
N LYS A 474 16.36 -7.32 -19.04
CA LYS A 474 16.54 -8.40 -18.07
C LYS A 474 17.53 -9.45 -18.60
N HIS A 475 18.60 -9.65 -17.85
CA HIS A 475 19.56 -10.73 -18.08
C HIS A 475 19.34 -11.86 -17.10
N LYS A 476 19.45 -13.11 -17.58
CA LYS A 476 19.40 -14.27 -16.70
C LYS A 476 20.74 -14.41 -15.97
N ILE A 477 20.73 -14.19 -14.66
CA ILE A 477 21.92 -14.24 -13.81
C ILE A 477 21.94 -15.58 -13.07
N THR A 478 23.01 -16.33 -13.24
CA THR A 478 23.20 -17.66 -12.62
C THR A 478 24.49 -17.75 -11.79
N GLU A 479 25.30 -16.70 -11.78
CA GLU A 479 26.56 -16.64 -11.05
C GLU A 479 26.65 -15.32 -10.29
N ILE A 480 27.47 -15.30 -9.24
CA ILE A 480 27.66 -14.09 -8.41
C ILE A 480 28.43 -13.03 -9.19
N ASN A 481 29.52 -13.40 -9.86
CA ASN A 481 30.35 -12.48 -10.64
C ASN A 481 29.96 -12.57 -12.11
N ASN A 482 29.63 -11.45 -12.70
CA ASN A 482 29.13 -11.38 -14.06
C ASN A 482 29.86 -10.31 -14.87
N THR A 483 29.96 -10.53 -16.17
CA THR A 483 30.41 -9.53 -17.13
C THR A 483 29.45 -9.51 -18.31
N VAL A 484 29.09 -8.33 -18.78
CA VAL A 484 28.24 -8.15 -19.97
C VAL A 484 28.82 -7.06 -20.85
N THR A 485 28.84 -7.34 -22.18
CA THR A 485 29.21 -6.34 -23.19
C THR A 485 27.93 -5.79 -23.82
N ILE A 486 27.74 -4.46 -23.79
CA ILE A 486 26.60 -3.76 -24.35
C ILE A 486 27.08 -2.70 -25.32
N ILE A 487 26.41 -2.59 -26.48
CA ILE A 487 26.67 -1.53 -27.46
C ILE A 487 25.46 -0.61 -27.50
N VAL A 488 25.71 0.69 -27.36
CA VAL A 488 24.70 1.75 -27.45
C VAL A 488 25.04 2.74 -28.55
N ASP A 489 24.02 3.47 -29.04
CA ASP A 489 24.16 4.37 -30.17
C ASP A 489 24.58 5.80 -29.77
N GLU A 490 24.60 6.10 -28.45
CA GLU A 490 24.94 7.41 -27.91
C GLU A 490 25.97 7.29 -26.78
N LYS A 491 26.59 8.43 -26.42
CA LYS A 491 27.58 8.45 -25.35
C LYS A 491 26.94 8.18 -23.99
N PRO A 492 27.28 7.06 -23.33
CA PRO A 492 26.74 6.71 -22.04
C PRO A 492 27.38 7.55 -20.92
N VAL A 493 26.65 7.79 -19.82
CA VAL A 493 27.12 8.48 -18.62
C VAL A 493 27.00 7.63 -17.37
N GLU A 494 26.13 6.62 -17.37
CA GLU A 494 25.90 5.78 -16.21
C GLU A 494 25.45 4.37 -16.61
N VAL A 495 25.82 3.38 -15.80
CA VAL A 495 25.36 1.98 -15.94
C VAL A 495 24.74 1.52 -14.61
N GLY A 496 23.89 0.48 -14.67
CA GLY A 496 23.28 -0.07 -13.46
C GLY A 496 22.88 -1.53 -13.55
N VAL A 497 22.89 -2.19 -12.40
CA VAL A 497 22.25 -3.48 -12.13
C VAL A 497 21.05 -3.22 -11.24
N ASP A 498 19.86 -3.71 -11.60
CA ASP A 498 18.58 -3.31 -10.98
C ASP A 498 18.48 -1.78 -10.79
N PRO A 499 18.67 -0.98 -11.85
CA PRO A 499 18.89 0.47 -11.75
C PRO A 499 17.68 1.24 -11.24
N TYR A 500 16.49 0.65 -11.25
CA TYR A 500 15.24 1.23 -10.75
C TYR A 500 14.85 0.76 -9.34
N ASN A 501 15.69 -0.08 -8.67
CA ASN A 501 15.44 -0.62 -7.32
C ASN A 501 14.13 -1.42 -7.22
N LYS A 502 13.88 -2.29 -8.18
CA LYS A 502 12.72 -3.19 -8.18
C LYS A 502 12.92 -4.41 -7.26
N LEU A 503 14.17 -4.78 -6.99
CA LEU A 503 14.53 -5.85 -6.06
C LEU A 503 14.79 -5.28 -4.65
N ILE A 504 14.64 -6.13 -3.64
CA ILE A 504 14.93 -5.75 -2.26
C ILE A 504 16.45 -5.83 -2.04
N ASP A 505 17.17 -4.85 -2.51
CA ASP A 505 18.60 -4.74 -2.34
C ASP A 505 18.96 -3.99 -1.05
N THR A 506 19.87 -4.56 -0.27
CA THR A 506 20.27 -3.99 1.02
C THR A 506 21.22 -2.80 0.94
N ASN A 507 21.80 -2.55 -0.24
CA ASN A 507 22.63 -1.39 -0.53
C ASN A 507 22.44 -0.93 -1.97
N SER A 508 21.29 -0.39 -2.29
CA SER A 508 20.98 0.05 -3.66
C SER A 508 21.79 1.27 -4.15
N ASN A 509 22.67 1.84 -3.31
CA ASN A 509 23.49 2.98 -3.70
C ASN A 509 24.68 2.60 -4.60
N ASP A 510 25.09 1.32 -4.61
CA ASP A 510 26.16 0.80 -5.47
C ASP A 510 25.65 0.00 -6.68
N ASN A 511 24.30 -0.01 -6.88
CA ASN A 511 23.66 -0.59 -8.05
C ASN A 511 23.93 0.20 -9.34
N ARG A 512 24.31 1.45 -9.24
CA ARG A 512 24.60 2.33 -10.37
C ARG A 512 25.99 2.95 -10.24
N ARG A 513 26.64 3.18 -11.39
CA ARG A 513 27.97 3.75 -11.46
C ARG A 513 28.10 4.71 -12.65
N ARG A 514 28.52 5.93 -12.39
CA ARG A 514 28.90 6.89 -13.43
C ARG A 514 30.21 6.49 -14.11
N LEU A 515 30.31 6.82 -15.41
CA LEU A 515 31.44 6.55 -16.28
C LEU A 515 32.51 7.64 -16.20
#